data_9c4444c304416ce90cc6d80e047b0a72
#
_entry.id   9c4444c304416ce90cc6d80e047b0a72
#
_cell.length_a   1.000
_cell.length_b   1.000
_cell.length_c   1.000
_cell.angle_alpha   90.00
_cell.angle_beta   90.00
_cell.angle_gamma   90.00
#
_symmetry.space_group_name_H-M   'P 1'
#
loop_
_entity.id
_entity.type
_entity.pdbx_description
1 polymer ?
#
loop_
_entity_poly.entity_id
_entity_poly.type
_entity_poly.pdbx_seq_one_letter_code
_entity_poly.pdbx_strand_id
1 'polypeptide(L)'
;MVTQAFIQPLLHILIILPLLIIFTKDRTRNNYFRVLSIAFCYYIYCIFLFMPHLVDSLHIINGNWNWNGKIYGILNGIAIYFIFRQQFNDNDFFTLKQNKEGLKAALKVSCALISIFSLSGILGVKEFNLETLLFQITMPGIDEEIMFRGILLGLMCSALRNTNKAY
;
A
#
# COMPACT_ATOMS: atom_id res chain seq x y z
N MET A 1 18.29 9.16 -0.31
CA MET A 1 17.57 8.39 0.72
C MET A 1 16.81 9.26 1.74
N VAL A 2 17.45 10.17 2.47
CA VAL A 2 16.76 11.11 3.40
C VAL A 2 15.62 11.85 2.71
N THR A 3 15.86 12.42 1.52
CA THR A 3 14.84 13.10 0.72
C THR A 3 13.64 12.19 0.39
N GLN A 4 13.91 10.94 0.03
CA GLN A 4 12.84 9.95 -0.29
C GLN A 4 12.04 9.54 0.94
N ALA A 5 12.71 9.41 2.10
CA ALA A 5 12.05 9.01 3.34
C ALA A 5 11.17 10.12 3.94
N PHE A 6 11.59 11.37 3.87
CA PHE A 6 10.97 12.46 4.61
C PHE A 6 10.36 13.56 3.72
N ILE A 7 11.08 14.04 2.73
CA ILE A 7 10.65 15.21 1.93
C ILE A 7 9.64 14.80 0.87
N GLN A 8 9.90 13.74 0.12
CA GLN A 8 9.03 13.30 -0.97
C GLN A 8 7.61 12.93 -0.48
N PRO A 9 7.42 12.17 0.63
CA PRO A 9 6.09 11.93 1.16
C PRO A 9 5.35 13.20 1.61
N LEU A 10 6.06 14.18 2.16
CA LEU A 10 5.47 15.48 2.51
C LEU A 10 4.96 16.22 1.28
N LEU A 11 5.71 16.22 0.18
CA LEU A 11 5.25 16.82 -1.08
C LEU A 11 4.01 16.11 -1.64
N HIS A 12 3.96 14.77 -1.58
CA HIS A 12 2.76 14.03 -1.97
C HIS A 12 1.55 14.40 -1.11
N ILE A 13 1.73 14.48 0.21
CA ILE A 13 0.69 14.87 1.14
C ILE A 13 0.22 16.30 0.85
N LEU A 14 1.13 17.23 0.61
CA LEU A 14 0.81 18.63 0.31
C LEU A 14 -0.10 18.77 -0.91
N ILE A 15 0.08 17.89 -1.91
CA ILE A 15 -0.75 17.88 -3.12
C ILE A 15 -2.09 17.18 -2.87
N ILE A 16 -2.09 16.04 -2.18
CA ILE A 16 -3.27 15.18 -2.05
C ILE A 16 -4.20 15.65 -0.92
N LEU A 17 -3.66 16.15 0.18
CA LEU A 17 -4.43 16.53 1.36
C LEU A 17 -5.51 17.59 1.08
N PRO A 18 -5.26 18.67 0.31
CA PRO A 18 -6.29 19.63 -0.06
C PRO A 18 -7.45 18.99 -0.82
N LEU A 19 -7.15 18.05 -1.73
CA LEU A 19 -8.18 17.32 -2.48
C LEU A 19 -9.03 16.46 -1.54
N LEU A 20 -8.40 15.71 -0.62
CA LEU A 20 -9.11 14.91 0.37
C LEU A 20 -10.02 15.78 1.24
N ILE A 21 -9.56 16.96 1.67
CA ILE A 21 -10.35 17.89 2.47
C ILE A 21 -11.56 18.40 1.68
N ILE A 22 -11.40 18.76 0.40
CA ILE A 22 -12.48 19.24 -0.46
C ILE A 22 -13.58 18.18 -0.64
N PHE A 23 -13.19 16.92 -0.81
CA PHE A 23 -14.09 15.79 -1.04
C PHE A 23 -14.58 15.11 0.25
N THR A 24 -14.21 15.61 1.42
CA THR A 24 -14.65 15.06 2.71
C THR A 24 -16.17 15.08 2.84
N LYS A 25 -16.75 13.94 3.24
CA LYS A 25 -18.18 13.78 3.50
C LYS A 25 -18.57 14.56 4.76
N ASP A 26 -19.70 15.25 4.69
CA ASP A 26 -20.41 15.91 5.81
C ASP A 26 -19.54 16.85 6.67
N ARG A 27 -18.30 17.10 6.33
CA ARG A 27 -17.37 18.04 7.00
C ARG A 27 -17.38 17.94 8.53
N THR A 28 -17.56 16.72 9.04
CA THR A 28 -17.54 16.44 10.49
C THR A 28 -16.12 16.34 11.01
N ARG A 29 -15.93 16.61 12.32
CA ARG A 29 -14.63 16.45 12.99
C ARG A 29 -14.06 15.05 12.79
N ASN A 30 -14.90 14.01 12.82
CA ASN A 30 -14.48 12.62 12.67
C ASN A 30 -13.93 12.36 11.25
N ASN A 31 -14.59 12.89 10.21
CA ASN A 31 -14.11 12.71 8.83
C ASN A 31 -12.82 13.51 8.57
N TYR A 32 -12.65 14.69 9.13
CA TYR A 32 -11.36 15.39 9.10
C TYR A 32 -10.26 14.62 9.81
N PHE A 33 -10.57 14.00 10.96
CA PHE A 33 -9.62 13.13 11.65
C PHE A 33 -9.20 11.94 10.77
N ARG A 34 -10.14 11.30 10.06
CA ARG A 34 -9.84 10.22 9.11
C ARG A 34 -8.94 10.70 7.97
N VAL A 35 -9.21 11.86 7.40
CA VAL A 35 -8.36 12.46 6.34
C VAL A 35 -6.95 12.73 6.84
N LEU A 36 -6.80 13.28 8.03
CA LEU A 36 -5.48 13.49 8.64
C LEU A 36 -4.79 12.16 8.95
N SER A 37 -5.56 11.15 9.36
CA SER A 37 -5.02 9.79 9.58
C SER A 37 -4.49 9.17 8.30
N ILE A 38 -5.13 9.39 7.15
CA ILE A 38 -4.63 8.94 5.83
C ILE A 38 -3.25 9.52 5.56
N ALA A 39 -3.11 10.85 5.70
CA ALA A 39 -1.84 11.53 5.48
C ALA A 39 -0.75 11.04 6.45
N PHE A 40 -1.09 10.90 7.73
CA PHE A 40 -0.19 10.40 8.77
C PHE A 40 0.24 8.95 8.50
N CYS A 41 -0.69 8.04 8.20
CA CYS A 41 -0.39 6.64 7.92
C CYS A 41 0.53 6.51 6.70
N TYR A 42 0.27 7.27 5.64
CA TYR A 42 1.12 7.29 4.46
C TYR A 42 2.53 7.80 4.78
N TYR A 43 2.64 8.88 5.56
CA TYR A 43 3.92 9.46 5.94
C TYR A 43 4.77 8.49 6.76
N ILE A 44 4.18 7.89 7.78
CA ILE A 44 4.86 6.90 8.64
C ILE A 44 5.28 5.66 7.84
N TYR A 45 4.42 5.18 6.95
CA TYR A 45 4.75 4.07 6.05
C TYR A 45 6.00 4.36 5.22
N CYS A 46 6.10 5.54 4.62
CA CYS A 46 7.28 5.92 3.83
C CYS A 46 8.55 5.98 4.70
N ILE A 47 8.45 6.48 5.92
CA ILE A 47 9.59 6.45 6.86
C ILE A 47 10.04 5.00 7.11
N PHE A 48 9.13 4.10 7.47
CA PHE A 48 9.47 2.70 7.75
C PHE A 48 10.03 1.98 6.53
N LEU A 49 9.54 2.30 5.33
CA LEU A 49 10.03 1.73 4.06
C LEU A 49 11.51 2.07 3.80
N PHE A 50 11.97 3.25 4.20
CA PHE A 50 13.34 3.72 3.98
C PHE A 50 14.23 3.68 5.22
N MET A 51 13.66 3.45 6.40
CA MET A 51 14.40 3.47 7.69
C MET A 51 15.59 2.51 7.73
N PRO A 52 15.53 1.27 7.22
CA PRO A 52 16.68 0.38 7.20
C PRO A 52 17.89 0.93 6.42
N HIS A 53 17.64 1.76 5.40
CA HIS A 53 18.73 2.40 4.65
C HIS A 53 19.36 3.60 5.39
N LEU A 54 18.74 4.06 6.47
CA LEU A 54 19.23 5.17 7.29
C LEU A 54 19.90 4.68 8.58
N VAL A 55 19.56 3.46 9.01
CA VAL A 55 20.00 2.89 10.28
C VAL A 55 20.47 1.45 10.06
N ASP A 56 21.76 1.24 10.01
CA ASP A 56 22.38 -0.06 9.70
C ASP A 56 21.94 -1.21 10.64
N SER A 57 21.67 -0.90 11.91
CA SER A 57 21.19 -1.90 12.88
C SER A 57 19.82 -2.49 12.56
N LEU A 58 19.08 -1.91 11.63
CA LEU A 58 17.76 -2.37 11.17
C LEU A 58 17.86 -3.29 9.95
N HIS A 59 19.07 -3.57 9.45
CA HIS A 59 19.28 -4.56 8.39
C HIS A 59 19.17 -5.97 8.95
N ILE A 60 18.11 -6.69 8.56
CA ILE A 60 17.85 -8.10 8.94
C ILE A 60 18.30 -9.03 7.82
N ILE A 61 18.01 -8.65 6.58
CA ILE A 61 18.28 -9.44 5.37
C ILE A 61 19.26 -8.68 4.50
N ASN A 62 20.35 -9.33 4.12
CA ASN A 62 21.28 -8.82 3.13
C ASN A 62 20.81 -9.24 1.74
N GLY A 63 20.63 -8.28 0.85
CA GLY A 63 20.18 -8.51 -0.52
C GLY A 63 20.27 -7.25 -1.36
N ASN A 64 20.04 -7.40 -2.68
CA ASN A 64 20.09 -6.31 -3.64
C ASN A 64 18.80 -5.47 -3.65
N TRP A 65 17.72 -5.99 -3.05
CA TRP A 65 16.41 -5.38 -3.02
C TRP A 65 16.07 -4.89 -1.60
N ASN A 66 15.08 -4.00 -1.52
CA ASN A 66 14.63 -3.43 -0.24
C ASN A 66 13.74 -4.38 0.60
N TRP A 67 14.27 -5.60 0.89
CA TRP A 67 13.59 -6.58 1.73
C TRP A 67 13.23 -6.02 3.12
N ASN A 68 14.20 -5.38 3.75
CA ASN A 68 14.04 -4.86 5.09
C ASN A 68 12.96 -3.77 5.14
N GLY A 69 13.01 -2.81 4.23
CA GLY A 69 11.99 -1.77 4.15
C GLY A 69 10.59 -2.32 3.91
N LYS A 70 10.44 -3.33 3.04
CA LYS A 70 9.14 -3.97 2.80
C LYS A 70 8.62 -4.72 4.04
N ILE A 71 9.49 -5.43 4.78
CA ILE A 71 9.13 -6.09 6.03
C ILE A 71 8.65 -5.05 7.06
N TYR A 72 9.40 -3.96 7.24
CA TYR A 72 8.97 -2.88 8.15
C TYR A 72 7.70 -2.19 7.68
N GLY A 73 7.49 -2.03 6.37
CA GLY A 73 6.25 -1.54 5.79
C GLY A 73 5.05 -2.43 6.15
N ILE A 74 5.18 -3.75 6.00
CA ILE A 74 4.15 -4.73 6.38
C ILE A 74 3.85 -4.67 7.88
N LEU A 75 4.89 -4.70 8.73
CA LEU A 75 4.72 -4.62 10.18
C LEU A 75 4.05 -3.31 10.62
N ASN A 76 4.45 -2.19 10.02
CA ASN A 76 3.82 -0.90 10.23
C ASN A 76 2.35 -0.90 9.79
N GLY A 77 2.04 -1.46 8.61
CA GLY A 77 0.68 -1.61 8.12
C GLY A 77 -0.21 -2.40 9.09
N ILE A 78 0.28 -3.53 9.59
CA ILE A 78 -0.42 -4.35 10.58
C ILE A 78 -0.64 -3.56 11.87
N ALA A 79 0.39 -2.86 12.37
CA ALA A 79 0.28 -2.03 13.57
C ALA A 79 -0.77 -0.91 13.39
N ILE A 80 -0.74 -0.20 12.26
CA ILE A 80 -1.73 0.83 11.92
C ILE A 80 -3.14 0.23 11.89
N TYR A 81 -3.35 -0.94 11.30
CA TYR A 81 -4.65 -1.60 11.27
C TYR A 81 -5.19 -1.81 12.69
N PHE A 82 -4.40 -2.33 13.61
CA PHE A 82 -4.85 -2.52 14.99
C PHE A 82 -5.12 -1.21 15.73
N ILE A 83 -4.29 -0.18 15.54
CA ILE A 83 -4.47 1.14 16.15
C ILE A 83 -5.76 1.81 15.67
N PHE A 84 -6.03 1.74 14.38
CA PHE A 84 -7.18 2.38 13.74
C PHE A 84 -8.36 1.44 13.50
N ARG A 85 -8.38 0.25 14.10
CA ARG A 85 -9.37 -0.80 13.83
C ARG A 85 -10.82 -0.31 13.86
N GLN A 86 -11.15 0.58 14.77
CA GLN A 86 -12.51 1.15 14.89
C GLN A 86 -12.91 2.00 13.68
N GLN A 87 -11.96 2.51 12.91
CA GLN A 87 -12.24 3.29 11.71
C GLN A 87 -12.58 2.42 10.49
N PHE A 88 -12.34 1.10 10.57
CA PHE A 88 -12.58 0.14 9.50
C PHE A 88 -13.87 -0.67 9.66
N ASN A 89 -14.68 -0.41 10.70
CA ASN A 89 -15.88 -1.20 11.01
C ASN A 89 -16.88 -1.27 9.85
N ASP A 90 -16.99 -0.20 9.06
CA ASP A 90 -17.94 -0.11 7.94
C ASP A 90 -17.36 -0.63 6.62
N ASN A 91 -16.03 -0.68 6.49
CA ASN A 91 -15.33 -1.05 5.25
C ASN A 91 -14.04 -1.81 5.59
N ASP A 92 -14.13 -3.12 5.78
CA ASP A 92 -12.96 -3.95 6.02
C ASP A 92 -12.42 -4.53 4.70
N PHE A 93 -11.39 -3.88 4.15
CA PHE A 93 -10.69 -4.32 2.95
C PHE A 93 -9.65 -5.43 3.19
N PHE A 94 -9.44 -5.84 4.43
CA PHE A 94 -8.57 -6.98 4.77
C PHE A 94 -9.26 -8.34 4.60
N THR A 95 -10.49 -8.35 4.10
CA THR A 95 -11.19 -9.61 3.84
C THR A 95 -10.56 -10.36 2.66
N LEU A 96 -10.26 -11.63 2.87
CA LEU A 96 -9.87 -12.56 1.79
C LEU A 96 -11.08 -13.14 1.05
N LYS A 97 -12.30 -12.83 1.53
CA LYS A 97 -13.53 -13.33 0.93
C LYS A 97 -13.84 -12.53 -0.34
N GLN A 98 -13.70 -13.17 -1.48
CA GLN A 98 -13.98 -12.57 -2.78
C GLN A 98 -15.29 -13.10 -3.38
N ASN A 99 -15.95 -12.25 -4.18
CA ASN A 99 -17.08 -12.70 -5.01
C ASN A 99 -16.55 -13.66 -6.10
N LYS A 100 -17.25 -14.81 -6.28
CA LYS A 100 -16.87 -15.84 -7.24
C LYS A 100 -16.78 -15.33 -8.69
N GLU A 101 -17.66 -14.40 -9.08
CA GLU A 101 -17.65 -13.82 -10.43
C GLU A 101 -16.45 -12.87 -10.61
N GLY A 102 -16.20 -12.01 -9.63
CA GLY A 102 -15.03 -11.13 -9.60
C GLY A 102 -13.72 -11.92 -9.62
N LEU A 103 -13.64 -13.02 -8.85
CA LEU A 103 -12.46 -13.88 -8.83
C LEU A 103 -12.18 -14.51 -10.21
N LYS A 104 -13.23 -15.00 -10.89
CA LYS A 104 -13.08 -15.58 -12.25
C LYS A 104 -12.58 -14.54 -13.26
N ALA A 105 -13.11 -13.32 -13.21
CA ALA A 105 -12.66 -12.22 -14.08
C ALA A 105 -11.20 -11.85 -13.77
N ALA A 106 -10.86 -11.68 -12.48
CA ALA A 106 -9.51 -11.37 -12.03
C ALA A 106 -8.50 -12.44 -12.47
N LEU A 107 -8.83 -13.72 -12.33
CA LEU A 107 -7.96 -14.82 -12.75
C LEU A 107 -7.68 -14.79 -14.28
N LYS A 108 -8.71 -14.53 -15.11
CA LYS A 108 -8.53 -14.40 -16.56
C LYS A 108 -7.57 -13.26 -16.92
N VAL A 109 -7.77 -12.09 -16.32
CA VAL A 109 -6.91 -10.91 -16.54
C VAL A 109 -5.50 -11.18 -16.03
N SER A 110 -5.35 -11.77 -14.84
CA SER A 110 -4.05 -12.12 -14.28
C SER A 110 -3.29 -13.12 -15.15
N CYS A 111 -3.97 -14.17 -15.64
CA CYS A 111 -3.34 -15.12 -16.56
C CYS A 111 -2.88 -14.46 -17.86
N ALA A 112 -3.69 -13.57 -18.44
CA ALA A 112 -3.32 -12.83 -19.64
C ALA A 112 -2.10 -11.93 -19.39
N LEU A 113 -2.08 -11.17 -18.30
CA LEU A 113 -0.96 -10.31 -17.93
C LEU A 113 0.30 -11.11 -17.66
N ILE A 114 0.22 -12.20 -16.89
CA ILE A 114 1.35 -13.10 -16.63
C ILE A 114 1.91 -13.64 -17.95
N SER A 115 1.05 -14.05 -18.88
CA SER A 115 1.49 -14.56 -20.18
C SER A 115 2.23 -13.49 -20.99
N ILE A 116 1.71 -12.26 -21.03
CA ILE A 116 2.33 -11.13 -21.75
C ILE A 116 3.69 -10.78 -21.11
N PHE A 117 3.74 -10.63 -19.78
CA PHE A 117 4.98 -10.28 -19.08
C PHE A 117 6.02 -11.41 -19.12
N SER A 118 5.59 -12.67 -19.07
CA SER A 118 6.50 -13.81 -19.21
C SER A 118 7.12 -13.84 -20.61
N LEU A 119 6.33 -13.60 -21.64
CA LEU A 119 6.82 -13.55 -23.02
C LEU A 119 7.81 -12.39 -23.20
N SER A 120 7.50 -11.20 -22.71
CA SER A 120 8.41 -10.06 -22.76
C SER A 120 9.68 -10.30 -21.96
N GLY A 121 9.57 -10.98 -20.81
CA GLY A 121 10.71 -11.40 -19.98
C GLY A 121 11.65 -12.35 -20.69
N ILE A 122 11.11 -13.40 -21.34
CA ILE A 122 11.91 -14.37 -22.12
C ILE A 122 12.69 -13.67 -23.23
N LEU A 123 12.09 -12.65 -23.86
CA LEU A 123 12.73 -11.91 -24.97
C LEU A 123 13.76 -10.89 -24.47
N GLY A 124 13.70 -10.43 -23.24
CA GLY A 124 14.50 -9.32 -22.72
C GLY A 124 15.51 -9.66 -21.61
N VAL A 125 15.35 -10.80 -20.92
CA VAL A 125 16.20 -11.13 -19.78
C VAL A 125 17.51 -11.75 -20.24
N LYS A 126 18.63 -11.13 -19.88
CA LYS A 126 19.98 -11.66 -20.14
C LYS A 126 20.47 -12.60 -19.04
N GLU A 127 20.01 -12.42 -17.80
CA GLU A 127 20.43 -13.23 -16.66
C GLU A 127 19.25 -13.48 -15.70
N PHE A 128 19.12 -14.75 -15.26
CA PHE A 128 18.11 -15.13 -14.26
C PHE A 128 18.66 -14.88 -12.85
N ASN A 129 17.96 -14.05 -12.08
CA ASN A 129 18.29 -13.80 -10.68
C ASN A 129 17.12 -14.25 -9.79
N LEU A 130 17.36 -15.31 -9.00
CA LEU A 130 16.35 -15.90 -8.12
C LEU A 130 15.89 -14.92 -7.04
N GLU A 131 16.79 -14.11 -6.48
CA GLU A 131 16.45 -13.11 -5.47
C GLU A 131 15.47 -12.09 -6.03
N THR A 132 15.75 -11.59 -7.23
CA THR A 132 14.86 -10.64 -7.93
C THR A 132 13.47 -11.24 -8.14
N LEU A 133 13.41 -12.50 -8.58
CA LEU A 133 12.13 -13.17 -8.79
C LEU A 133 11.35 -13.33 -7.49
N LEU A 134 11.98 -13.82 -6.43
CA LEU A 134 11.34 -14.00 -5.13
C LEU A 134 10.86 -12.66 -4.55
N PHE A 135 11.69 -11.63 -4.61
CA PHE A 135 11.31 -10.30 -4.15
C PHE A 135 10.08 -9.78 -4.89
N GLN A 136 10.10 -9.79 -6.22
CA GLN A 136 9.03 -9.23 -7.04
C GLN A 136 7.69 -9.98 -6.91
N ILE A 137 7.74 -11.30 -6.70
CA ILE A 137 6.51 -12.10 -6.52
C ILE A 137 5.89 -11.88 -5.14
N THR A 138 6.70 -11.61 -4.10
CA THR A 138 6.21 -11.60 -2.72
C THR A 138 6.04 -10.19 -2.14
N MET A 139 7.13 -9.45 -2.04
CA MET A 139 7.18 -8.27 -1.18
C MET A 139 6.35 -7.07 -1.68
N PRO A 140 6.46 -6.63 -2.95
CA PRO A 140 5.68 -5.49 -3.41
C PRO A 140 4.18 -5.73 -3.29
N GLY A 141 3.71 -6.92 -3.71
CA GLY A 141 2.28 -7.25 -3.67
C GLY A 141 1.71 -7.24 -2.25
N ILE A 142 2.38 -7.90 -1.31
CA ILE A 142 1.89 -8.01 0.08
C ILE A 142 1.91 -6.64 0.78
N ASP A 143 3.01 -5.93 0.70
CA ASP A 143 3.20 -4.63 1.35
C ASP A 143 2.21 -3.58 0.81
N GLU A 144 2.11 -3.49 -0.51
CA GLU A 144 1.25 -2.51 -1.17
C GLU A 144 -0.25 -2.83 -0.96
N GLU A 145 -0.65 -4.08 -1.01
CA GLU A 145 -2.03 -4.50 -0.71
C GLU A 145 -2.43 -4.13 0.72
N ILE A 146 -1.58 -4.40 1.71
CA ILE A 146 -1.85 -4.05 3.10
C ILE A 146 -1.99 -2.53 3.25
N MET A 147 -1.02 -1.78 2.75
CA MET A 147 -0.97 -0.34 3.00
C MET A 147 -1.97 0.43 2.15
N PHE A 148 -1.94 0.26 0.82
CA PHE A 148 -2.76 1.08 -0.06
C PHE A 148 -4.20 0.62 -0.12
N ARG A 149 -4.44 -0.68 -0.26
CA ARG A 149 -5.79 -1.21 -0.35
C ARG A 149 -6.42 -1.39 1.02
N GLY A 150 -5.71 -2.01 1.96
CA GLY A 150 -6.24 -2.26 3.30
C GLY A 150 -6.46 -0.96 4.08
N ILE A 151 -5.43 -0.16 4.24
CA ILE A 151 -5.45 0.98 5.15
C ILE A 151 -5.90 2.26 4.47
N LEU A 152 -5.17 2.73 3.45
CA LEU A 152 -5.46 4.04 2.87
C LEU A 152 -6.81 4.07 2.18
N LEU A 153 -7.10 3.09 1.32
CA LEU A 153 -8.40 3.00 0.64
C LEU A 153 -9.54 2.82 1.64
N GLY A 154 -9.36 1.99 2.68
CA GLY A 154 -10.36 1.79 3.73
C GLY A 154 -10.70 3.08 4.47
N LEU A 155 -9.70 3.87 4.88
CA LEU A 155 -9.89 5.18 5.50
C LEU A 155 -10.52 6.19 4.51
N MET A 156 -10.09 6.20 3.24
CA MET A 156 -10.65 7.06 2.21
C MET A 156 -12.14 6.77 1.97
N CYS A 157 -12.51 5.50 1.82
CA CYS A 157 -13.91 5.11 1.63
C CYS A 157 -14.79 5.52 2.81
N SER A 158 -14.24 5.52 4.01
CA SER A 158 -14.97 5.96 5.21
C SER A 158 -15.10 7.48 5.33
N ALA A 159 -14.16 8.26 4.75
CA ALA A 159 -14.07 9.70 4.90
C ALA A 159 -14.70 10.49 3.75
N LEU A 160 -14.70 9.94 2.52
CA LEU A 160 -15.08 10.65 1.30
C LEU A 160 -16.54 10.43 0.91
N ARG A 161 -17.06 11.31 0.06
CA ARG A 161 -18.45 11.26 -0.43
C ARG A 161 -18.69 10.06 -1.34
N ASN A 162 -19.93 9.54 -1.32
CA ASN A 162 -20.44 8.52 -2.25
C ASN A 162 -19.78 7.14 -2.21
N THR A 163 -19.35 6.69 -1.07
CA THR A 163 -18.85 5.33 -0.90
C THR A 163 -19.91 4.24 -1.05
N ASN A 164 -21.19 4.59 -0.93
CA ASN A 164 -22.30 3.61 -0.97
C ASN A 164 -22.72 3.16 -2.39
N LYS A 165 -22.06 3.64 -3.44
CA LYS A 165 -22.40 3.29 -4.84
C LYS A 165 -21.27 2.59 -5.60
N ALA A 166 -20.18 2.28 -4.96
CA ALA A 166 -18.98 1.74 -5.63
C ALA A 166 -18.86 0.20 -5.62
N TYR A 167 -19.94 -0.52 -5.23
CA TYR A 167 -19.93 -1.99 -5.21
C TYR A 167 -21.23 -2.55 -5.75
#